data_06d45918f9c8e48167aa668c254229c0
#
_entry.id   06d45918f9c8e48167aa668c254229c0
#
_cell.length_a   1.000
_cell.length_b   1.000
_cell.length_c   1.000
_cell.angle_alpha   90.00
_cell.angle_beta   90.00
_cell.angle_gamma   90.00
#
_symmetry.space_group_name_H-M   'P 1'
#
loop_
_entity.id
_entity.type
_entity.pdbx_description
1 polymer ?
#
loop_
_entity_poly.entity_id
_entity_poly.type
_entity_poly.pdbx_seq_one_letter_code
_entity_poly.pdbx_strand_id
1 'polypeptide(L)'
;MKSKLVICIKEWILKNTIKDMTLSTKMMSRIKPFIFILLLLPSLLWIYKLSINNLGVNPIEKLMHNLGELALQLIIATLLVSSLAQLKYLRALQNLRRMIGLFAFYYVLLHLATYIVLDHYFNWEFLLKDVLKRPFISLGFISFLLLIPLALTSTKAMVKKLTYKVWKDIHKLIYIIAPLATMHFFLLTKADKKEPMIYLLIIFVLYAWRIFIKVFKH
;
A
#
# COMPACT_ATOMS: atom_id res chain seq x y z
N MET A 1 53.82 2.17 5.82
CA MET A 1 53.01 2.48 7.02
C MET A 1 51.90 3.51 6.77
N LYS A 2 52.17 4.62 6.06
CA LYS A 2 51.17 5.69 5.79
C LYS A 2 49.91 5.22 5.00
N SER A 3 50.01 4.26 4.08
CA SER A 3 48.87 3.79 3.27
C SER A 3 47.83 3.02 4.07
N LYS A 4 48.24 2.19 5.02
CA LYS A 4 47.32 1.42 5.90
C LYS A 4 46.56 2.35 6.86
N LEU A 5 47.19 3.41 7.35
CA LEU A 5 46.52 4.38 8.23
C LEU A 5 45.41 5.16 7.49
N VAL A 6 45.71 5.60 6.27
CA VAL A 6 44.73 6.32 5.42
C VAL A 6 43.54 5.45 5.07
N ILE A 7 43.75 4.17 4.80
CA ILE A 7 42.67 3.20 4.51
C ILE A 7 41.82 2.99 5.77
N CYS A 8 42.44 2.80 6.93
CA CYS A 8 41.75 2.61 8.20
C CYS A 8 40.92 3.84 8.62
N ILE A 9 41.46 5.06 8.42
CA ILE A 9 40.73 6.32 8.67
C ILE A 9 39.55 6.47 7.69
N LYS A 10 39.76 6.16 6.40
CA LYS A 10 38.68 6.18 5.40
C LYS A 10 37.56 5.20 5.74
N GLU A 11 37.90 4.01 6.14
CA GLU A 11 36.92 3.00 6.57
C GLU A 11 36.21 3.42 7.87
N TRP A 12 36.91 4.00 8.82
CA TRP A 12 36.34 4.51 10.07
C TRP A 12 35.39 5.69 9.82
N ILE A 13 35.78 6.68 9.00
CA ILE A 13 34.93 7.81 8.59
C ILE A 13 33.69 7.30 7.84
N LEU A 14 33.87 6.45 6.84
CA LEU A 14 32.76 5.83 6.09
C LEU A 14 31.81 5.07 7.04
N LYS A 15 32.34 4.29 7.97
CA LYS A 15 31.55 3.49 8.92
C LYS A 15 30.77 4.36 9.91
N ASN A 16 31.33 5.47 10.38
CA ASN A 16 30.68 6.40 11.29
C ASN A 16 29.66 7.29 10.55
N THR A 17 30.02 7.88 9.41
CA THR A 17 29.09 8.67 8.56
C THR A 17 27.90 7.81 8.11
N ILE A 18 28.13 6.53 7.78
CA ILE A 18 27.09 5.57 7.42
C ILE A 18 26.21 5.21 8.62
N LYS A 19 26.78 5.12 9.83
CA LYS A 19 26.05 4.82 11.06
C LYS A 19 25.08 5.95 11.43
N ASP A 20 25.50 7.19 11.24
CA ASP A 20 24.69 8.38 11.50
C ASP A 20 23.58 8.60 10.46
N MET A 21 23.78 8.11 9.22
CA MET A 21 22.78 8.16 8.14
C MET A 21 21.77 7.00 8.18
N THR A 22 21.95 5.96 9.03
CA THR A 22 21.00 4.86 9.10
C THR A 22 19.77 5.24 9.91
N LEU A 23 18.60 5.14 9.29
CA LEU A 23 17.33 5.27 10.02
C LEU A 23 17.27 4.25 11.16
N SER A 24 17.21 4.74 12.39
CA SER A 24 17.13 3.90 13.58
C SER A 24 15.74 3.26 13.71
N THR A 25 15.70 1.97 14.03
CA THR A 25 14.43 1.27 14.35
C THR A 25 13.70 1.90 15.54
N LYS A 26 14.46 2.49 16.49
CA LYS A 26 13.93 3.23 17.64
C LYS A 26 13.23 4.53 17.21
N MET A 27 13.79 5.25 16.25
CA MET A 27 13.16 6.44 15.66
C MET A 27 11.88 6.07 14.93
N MET A 28 11.89 5.00 14.12
CA MET A 28 10.69 4.51 13.43
C MET A 28 9.58 4.13 14.40
N SER A 29 9.89 3.51 15.55
CA SER A 29 8.86 3.16 16.54
C SER A 29 8.22 4.39 17.19
N ARG A 30 8.96 5.49 17.36
CA ARG A 30 8.43 6.77 17.89
C ARG A 30 7.54 7.50 16.88
N ILE A 31 7.84 7.39 15.58
CA ILE A 31 7.08 8.05 14.51
C ILE A 31 5.79 7.28 14.17
N LYS A 32 5.72 5.98 14.45
CA LYS A 32 4.53 5.15 14.14
C LYS A 32 3.20 5.75 14.61
N PRO A 33 3.00 6.22 15.84
CA PRO A 33 1.72 6.75 16.28
C PRO A 33 1.31 8.01 15.48
N PHE A 34 2.26 8.85 15.10
CA PHE A 34 1.98 10.02 14.26
C PHE A 34 1.55 9.60 12.85
N ILE A 35 2.24 8.63 12.24
CA ILE A 35 1.85 8.09 10.93
C ILE A 35 0.47 7.41 11.02
N PHE A 36 0.18 6.71 12.12
CA PHE A 36 -1.14 6.10 12.34
C PHE A 36 -2.25 7.15 12.34
N ILE A 37 -2.08 8.24 13.08
CA ILE A 37 -3.04 9.36 13.12
C ILE A 37 -3.17 9.99 11.73
N LEU A 38 -2.06 10.24 11.04
CA LEU A 38 -2.04 10.81 9.69
C LEU A 38 -2.79 9.92 8.69
N LEU A 39 -2.65 8.61 8.79
CA LEU A 39 -3.35 7.66 7.92
C LEU A 39 -4.84 7.51 8.27
N LEU A 40 -5.24 7.75 9.51
CA LEU A 40 -6.63 7.69 9.93
C LEU A 40 -7.38 8.98 9.59
N LEU A 41 -6.71 10.12 9.64
CA LEU A 41 -7.30 11.44 9.51
C LEU A 41 -8.15 11.63 8.24
N PRO A 42 -7.75 11.21 7.02
CA PRO A 42 -8.55 11.39 5.82
C PRO A 42 -9.95 10.76 5.92
N SER A 43 -10.06 9.54 6.47
CA SER A 43 -11.36 8.88 6.63
C SER A 43 -12.29 9.65 7.57
N LEU A 44 -11.77 10.15 8.68
CA LEU A 44 -12.53 10.96 9.63
C LEU A 44 -12.98 12.28 9.00
N LEU A 45 -12.10 12.96 8.25
CA LEU A 45 -12.42 14.20 7.55
C LEU A 45 -13.47 14.00 6.46
N TRP A 46 -13.41 12.91 5.70
CA TRP A 46 -14.41 12.65 4.65
C TRP A 46 -15.77 12.24 5.24
N ILE A 47 -15.81 11.47 6.33
CA ILE A 47 -17.04 11.16 7.05
C ILE A 47 -17.65 12.43 7.62
N TYR A 48 -16.84 13.31 8.25
CA TYR A 48 -17.30 14.61 8.72
C TYR A 48 -17.85 15.49 7.58
N LYS A 49 -17.13 15.59 6.44
CA LYS A 49 -17.61 16.36 5.28
C LYS A 49 -18.90 15.78 4.69
N LEU A 50 -19.07 14.46 4.72
CA LEU A 50 -20.31 13.81 4.30
C LEU A 50 -21.46 14.21 5.23
N SER A 51 -21.27 14.22 6.55
CA SER A 51 -22.31 14.56 7.53
C SER A 51 -22.80 16.00 7.44
N ILE A 52 -21.92 16.93 6.97
CA ILE A 52 -22.28 18.35 6.77
C ILE A 52 -22.61 18.68 5.31
N ASN A 53 -22.82 17.66 4.45
CA ASN A 53 -23.10 17.80 3.01
C ASN A 53 -22.07 18.66 2.24
N ASN A 54 -20.78 18.60 2.64
CA ASN A 54 -19.69 19.40 2.06
C ASN A 54 -18.70 18.52 1.24
N LEU A 55 -19.21 17.55 0.48
CA LEU A 55 -18.41 16.71 -0.45
C LEU A 55 -18.66 17.03 -1.93
N GLY A 56 -19.52 18.03 -2.21
CA GLY A 56 -19.88 18.44 -3.58
C GLY A 56 -21.20 17.86 -4.05
N VAL A 57 -21.45 17.96 -5.36
CA VAL A 57 -22.77 17.64 -5.97
C VAL A 57 -23.15 16.16 -5.83
N ASN A 58 -22.17 15.25 -5.96
CA ASN A 58 -22.38 13.80 -5.78
C ASN A 58 -21.50 13.28 -4.63
N PRO A 59 -21.96 13.44 -3.36
CA PRO A 59 -21.11 13.19 -2.20
C PRO A 59 -20.71 11.71 -2.03
N ILE A 60 -21.60 10.76 -2.39
CA ILE A 60 -21.35 9.32 -2.25
C ILE A 60 -20.29 8.87 -3.26
N GLU A 61 -20.43 9.24 -4.53
CA GLU A 61 -19.45 8.95 -5.56
C GLU A 61 -18.08 9.55 -5.23
N LYS A 62 -18.07 10.81 -4.77
CA LYS A 62 -16.82 11.47 -4.38
C LYS A 62 -16.15 10.78 -3.20
N LEU A 63 -16.91 10.38 -2.19
CA LEU A 63 -16.39 9.61 -1.05
C LEU A 63 -15.80 8.28 -1.52
N MET A 64 -16.55 7.53 -2.31
CA MET A 64 -16.14 6.23 -2.86
C MET A 64 -14.84 6.36 -3.67
N HIS A 65 -14.75 7.38 -4.52
CA HIS A 65 -13.56 7.66 -5.32
C HIS A 65 -12.34 7.98 -4.45
N ASN A 66 -12.46 8.91 -3.50
CA ASN A 66 -11.38 9.28 -2.59
C ASN A 66 -10.87 8.09 -1.75
N LEU A 67 -11.77 7.25 -1.25
CA LEU A 67 -11.42 6.06 -0.47
C LEU A 67 -10.68 5.03 -1.32
N GLY A 68 -11.14 4.79 -2.56
CA GLY A 68 -10.51 3.86 -3.49
C GLY A 68 -9.12 4.33 -3.95
N GLU A 69 -8.98 5.61 -4.24
CA GLU A 69 -7.72 6.21 -4.65
C GLU A 69 -6.67 6.13 -3.53
N LEU A 70 -7.03 6.52 -2.29
CA LEU A 70 -6.11 6.42 -1.16
C LEU A 70 -5.76 4.97 -0.84
N ALA A 71 -6.70 4.02 -0.99
CA ALA A 71 -6.42 2.60 -0.85
C ALA A 71 -5.34 2.13 -1.84
N LEU A 72 -5.46 2.52 -3.13
CA LEU A 72 -4.48 2.23 -4.17
C LEU A 72 -3.12 2.85 -3.87
N GLN A 73 -3.09 4.12 -3.45
CA GLN A 73 -1.86 4.81 -3.05
C GLN A 73 -1.16 4.09 -1.91
N LEU A 74 -1.89 3.58 -0.92
CA LEU A 74 -1.34 2.82 0.20
C LEU A 74 -0.86 1.42 -0.21
N ILE A 75 -1.52 0.75 -1.16
CA ILE A 75 -1.04 -0.50 -1.77
C ILE A 75 0.33 -0.24 -2.43
N ILE A 76 0.45 0.79 -3.24
CA ILE A 76 1.69 1.19 -3.90
C ILE A 76 2.76 1.59 -2.86
N ALA A 77 2.39 2.33 -1.82
CA ALA A 77 3.28 2.70 -0.73
C ALA A 77 3.85 1.48 0.01
N THR A 78 3.09 0.37 0.18
CA THR A 78 3.62 -0.86 0.76
C THR A 78 4.69 -1.51 -0.12
N LEU A 79 4.53 -1.45 -1.44
CA LEU A 79 5.53 -1.92 -2.41
C LEU A 79 6.77 -1.04 -2.40
N LEU A 80 6.59 0.29 -2.38
CA LEU A 80 7.68 1.26 -2.31
C LEU A 80 8.51 1.07 -1.03
N VAL A 81 7.87 1.04 0.13
CA VAL A 81 8.52 0.80 1.43
C VAL A 81 9.31 -0.52 1.41
N SER A 82 8.74 -1.57 0.82
CA SER A 82 9.40 -2.87 0.71
C SER A 82 10.59 -2.85 -0.25
N SER A 83 10.57 -1.99 -1.28
CA SER A 83 11.67 -1.82 -2.23
C SER A 83 12.79 -0.98 -1.62
N LEU A 84 12.45 0.13 -0.96
CA LEU A 84 13.39 1.00 -0.27
C LEU A 84 14.08 0.30 0.92
N ALA A 85 13.36 -0.55 1.65
CA ALA A 85 13.91 -1.32 2.77
C ALA A 85 14.98 -2.35 2.36
N GLN A 86 15.19 -2.61 1.06
CA GLN A 86 16.31 -3.41 0.56
C GLN A 86 17.64 -2.63 0.61
N LEU A 87 17.57 -1.30 0.63
CA LEU A 87 18.73 -0.44 0.83
C LEU A 87 19.15 -0.47 2.30
N LYS A 88 20.44 -0.69 2.55
CA LYS A 88 21.00 -0.87 3.90
C LYS A 88 20.57 0.23 4.88
N TYR A 89 20.54 1.47 4.41
CA TYR A 89 20.24 2.66 5.21
C TYR A 89 18.75 2.83 5.54
N LEU A 90 17.86 2.23 4.75
CA LEU A 90 16.41 2.37 4.85
C LEU A 90 15.69 1.13 5.41
N ARG A 91 16.44 0.15 5.93
CA ARG A 91 15.89 -1.09 6.50
C ARG A 91 14.81 -0.85 7.55
N ALA A 92 14.93 0.21 8.34
CA ALA A 92 13.96 0.53 9.38
C ALA A 92 12.55 0.84 8.85
N LEU A 93 12.43 1.26 7.58
CA LEU A 93 11.13 1.45 6.91
C LEU A 93 10.28 0.17 6.87
N GLN A 94 10.92 -1.01 6.89
CA GLN A 94 10.21 -2.29 6.97
C GLN A 94 9.21 -2.35 8.13
N ASN A 95 9.48 -1.61 9.21
CA ASN A 95 8.61 -1.53 10.38
C ASN A 95 7.27 -0.82 10.09
N LEU A 96 7.18 -0.01 9.03
CA LEU A 96 5.96 0.68 8.61
C LEU A 96 5.10 -0.15 7.64
N ARG A 97 5.73 -1.07 6.90
CA ARG A 97 5.06 -1.85 5.84
C ARG A 97 3.75 -2.48 6.30
N ARG A 98 3.78 -3.12 7.48
CA ARG A 98 2.60 -3.79 8.05
C ARG A 98 1.47 -2.81 8.33
N MET A 99 1.79 -1.66 8.93
CA MET A 99 0.81 -0.63 9.27
C MET A 99 0.18 -0.05 8.00
N ILE A 100 1.00 0.35 7.02
CA ILE A 100 0.53 0.91 5.75
C ILE A 100 -0.35 -0.12 5.02
N GLY A 101 0.05 -1.41 4.97
CA GLY A 101 -0.74 -2.46 4.34
C GLY A 101 -2.10 -2.73 5.02
N LEU A 102 -2.15 -2.64 6.35
CA LEU A 102 -3.42 -2.76 7.08
C LEU A 102 -4.32 -1.54 6.87
N PHE A 103 -3.76 -0.33 6.75
CA PHE A 103 -4.53 0.85 6.36
C PHE A 103 -5.01 0.78 4.91
N ALA A 104 -4.22 0.21 3.99
CA ALA A 104 -4.70 -0.07 2.63
C ALA A 104 -5.95 -0.95 2.65
N PHE A 105 -5.92 -2.04 3.42
CA PHE A 105 -7.09 -2.92 3.60
C PHE A 105 -8.27 -2.20 4.27
N TYR A 106 -8.02 -1.38 5.29
CA TYR A 106 -9.03 -0.55 5.94
C TYR A 106 -9.75 0.37 4.94
N TYR A 107 -8.99 1.07 4.07
CA TYR A 107 -9.58 1.95 3.06
C TYR A 107 -10.33 1.18 1.96
N VAL A 108 -9.86 0.00 1.58
CA VAL A 108 -10.60 -0.89 0.66
C VAL A 108 -11.92 -1.34 1.29
N LEU A 109 -11.95 -1.65 2.60
CA LEU A 109 -13.19 -1.99 3.31
C LEU A 109 -14.17 -0.82 3.33
N LEU A 110 -13.70 0.40 3.62
CA LEU A 110 -14.55 1.59 3.60
C LEU A 110 -15.08 1.88 2.18
N HIS A 111 -14.24 1.73 1.15
CA HIS A 111 -14.63 1.87 -0.26
C HIS A 111 -15.73 0.88 -0.63
N LEU A 112 -15.55 -0.40 -0.29
CA LEU A 112 -16.55 -1.43 -0.52
C LEU A 112 -17.83 -1.20 0.29
N ALA A 113 -17.70 -0.77 1.56
CA ALA A 113 -18.85 -0.43 2.40
C ALA A 113 -19.64 0.75 1.82
N THR A 114 -18.96 1.78 1.31
CA THR A 114 -19.61 2.92 0.63
C THR A 114 -20.42 2.44 -0.58
N TYR A 115 -19.84 1.55 -1.40
CA TYR A 115 -20.51 0.96 -2.57
C TYR A 115 -21.74 0.14 -2.17
N ILE A 116 -21.62 -0.75 -1.17
CA ILE A 116 -22.72 -1.66 -0.77
C ILE A 116 -23.82 -0.91 -0.03
N VAL A 117 -23.44 -0.05 0.94
CA VAL A 117 -24.36 0.56 1.90
C VAL A 117 -24.96 1.86 1.38
N LEU A 118 -24.12 2.76 0.88
CA LEU A 118 -24.54 4.14 0.54
C LEU A 118 -24.99 4.27 -0.92
N ASP A 119 -24.35 3.52 -1.83
CA ASP A 119 -24.67 3.62 -3.26
C ASP A 119 -25.79 2.64 -3.67
N HIS A 120 -25.76 1.40 -3.17
CA HIS A 120 -26.70 0.35 -3.57
C HIS A 120 -27.66 -0.14 -2.48
N TYR A 121 -27.63 0.43 -1.27
CA TYR A 121 -28.58 0.14 -0.19
C TYR A 121 -28.84 -1.37 0.03
N PHE A 122 -27.74 -2.18 0.00
CA PHE A 122 -27.78 -3.65 0.15
C PHE A 122 -28.61 -4.40 -0.92
N ASN A 123 -28.76 -3.84 -2.12
CA ASN A 123 -29.42 -4.55 -3.24
C ASN A 123 -28.49 -5.64 -3.80
N TRP A 124 -28.55 -6.83 -3.17
CA TRP A 124 -27.66 -7.95 -3.48
C TRP A 124 -27.81 -8.45 -4.92
N GLU A 125 -29.04 -8.44 -5.47
CA GLU A 125 -29.27 -8.87 -6.85
C GLU A 125 -28.55 -7.96 -7.85
N PHE A 126 -28.62 -6.65 -7.61
CA PHE A 126 -27.94 -5.67 -8.44
C PHE A 126 -26.41 -5.78 -8.29
N LEU A 127 -25.91 -5.89 -7.05
CA LEU A 127 -24.48 -6.03 -6.77
C LEU A 127 -23.87 -7.25 -7.46
N LEU A 128 -24.54 -8.42 -7.42
CA LEU A 128 -24.08 -9.62 -8.11
C LEU A 128 -24.07 -9.45 -9.62
N LYS A 129 -25.13 -8.85 -10.19
CA LYS A 129 -25.17 -8.54 -11.63
C LYS A 129 -24.07 -7.57 -12.05
N ASP A 130 -23.78 -6.57 -11.22
CA ASP A 130 -22.75 -5.58 -11.48
C ASP A 130 -21.34 -6.20 -11.48
N VAL A 131 -21.04 -7.05 -10.48
CA VAL A 131 -19.76 -7.78 -10.42
C VAL A 131 -19.56 -8.67 -11.65
N LEU A 132 -20.63 -9.31 -12.17
CA LEU A 132 -20.53 -10.22 -13.31
C LEU A 132 -20.49 -9.50 -14.67
N LYS A 133 -21.17 -8.35 -14.79
CA LYS A 133 -21.34 -7.65 -16.07
C LYS A 133 -20.31 -6.54 -16.31
N ARG A 134 -19.75 -5.96 -15.26
CA ARG A 134 -18.80 -4.84 -15.37
C ARG A 134 -17.38 -5.28 -15.04
N PRO A 135 -16.50 -5.46 -16.04
CA PRO A 135 -15.18 -6.03 -15.82
C PRO A 135 -14.31 -5.22 -14.84
N PHE A 136 -14.51 -3.90 -14.74
CA PHE A 136 -13.78 -3.09 -13.76
C PHE A 136 -14.21 -3.42 -12.32
N ILE A 137 -15.50 -3.66 -12.05
CA ILE A 137 -15.98 -4.06 -10.72
C ILE A 137 -15.46 -5.46 -10.36
N SER A 138 -15.46 -6.39 -11.32
CA SER A 138 -14.89 -7.74 -11.12
C SER A 138 -13.42 -7.67 -10.71
N LEU A 139 -12.61 -6.83 -11.35
CA LEU A 139 -11.18 -6.64 -11.02
C LEU A 139 -11.00 -6.08 -9.60
N GLY A 140 -11.81 -5.08 -9.23
CA GLY A 140 -11.81 -4.53 -7.87
C GLY A 140 -12.18 -5.58 -6.82
N PHE A 141 -13.23 -6.36 -7.08
CA PHE A 141 -13.69 -7.42 -6.19
C PHE A 141 -12.66 -8.54 -6.03
N ILE A 142 -12.03 -8.99 -7.12
CA ILE A 142 -10.93 -9.97 -7.06
C ILE A 142 -9.76 -9.42 -6.25
N SER A 143 -9.39 -8.15 -6.47
CA SER A 143 -8.33 -7.49 -5.70
C SER A 143 -8.64 -7.47 -4.20
N PHE A 144 -9.88 -7.18 -3.83
CA PHE A 144 -10.35 -7.24 -2.45
C PHE A 144 -10.24 -8.64 -1.85
N LEU A 145 -10.73 -9.68 -2.56
CA LEU A 145 -10.65 -11.06 -2.09
C LEU A 145 -9.20 -11.51 -1.86
N LEU A 146 -8.27 -11.10 -2.74
CA LEU A 146 -6.85 -11.40 -2.59
C LEU A 146 -6.20 -10.60 -1.44
N LEU A 147 -6.74 -9.44 -1.06
CA LEU A 147 -6.25 -8.67 0.08
C LEU A 147 -6.62 -9.27 1.43
N ILE A 148 -7.74 -9.99 1.53
CA ILE A 148 -8.21 -10.63 2.78
C ILE A 148 -7.12 -11.51 3.41
N PRO A 149 -6.53 -12.52 2.72
CA PRO A 149 -5.50 -13.35 3.31
C PRO A 149 -4.26 -12.55 3.75
N LEU A 150 -3.89 -11.46 3.06
CA LEU A 150 -2.79 -10.59 3.46
C LEU A 150 -3.09 -9.89 4.79
N ALA A 151 -4.31 -9.35 4.94
CA ALA A 151 -4.75 -8.68 6.16
C ALA A 151 -4.80 -9.66 7.35
N LEU A 152 -5.46 -10.81 7.18
CA LEU A 152 -5.60 -11.83 8.22
C LEU A 152 -4.24 -12.37 8.69
N THR A 153 -3.32 -12.64 7.76
CA THR A 153 -1.98 -13.14 8.09
C THR A 153 -1.03 -12.06 8.60
N SER A 154 -1.42 -10.80 8.57
CA SER A 154 -0.63 -9.68 9.12
C SER A 154 -0.67 -9.58 10.64
N THR A 155 -1.51 -10.33 11.37
CA THR A 155 -1.55 -10.29 12.83
C THR A 155 -0.30 -10.94 13.45
N LYS A 156 0.12 -10.47 14.66
CA LYS A 156 1.28 -11.06 15.36
C LYS A 156 1.08 -12.55 15.66
N ALA A 157 -0.16 -12.96 15.96
CA ALA A 157 -0.51 -14.35 16.22
C ALA A 157 -0.33 -15.22 14.96
N MET A 158 -0.83 -14.76 13.81
CA MET A 158 -0.72 -15.49 12.55
C MET A 158 0.73 -15.58 12.06
N VAL A 159 1.52 -14.50 12.19
CA VAL A 159 2.96 -14.52 11.84
C VAL A 159 3.73 -15.56 12.68
N LYS A 160 3.33 -15.77 13.95
CA LYS A 160 3.92 -16.83 14.79
C LYS A 160 3.43 -18.23 14.43
N LYS A 161 2.16 -18.36 14.01
CA LYS A 161 1.53 -19.65 13.68
C LYS A 161 1.96 -20.19 12.32
N LEU A 162 2.15 -19.30 11.35
CA LEU A 162 2.59 -19.66 9.99
C LEU A 162 4.11 -19.80 9.96
N THR A 163 4.61 -20.74 9.14
CA THR A 163 6.04 -20.73 8.81
C THR A 163 6.37 -19.47 8.00
N TYR A 164 7.60 -18.97 8.13
CA TYR A 164 8.04 -17.79 7.38
C TYR A 164 7.87 -17.96 5.86
N LYS A 165 8.08 -19.20 5.34
CA LYS A 165 7.90 -19.51 3.92
C LYS A 165 6.45 -19.29 3.49
N VAL A 166 5.49 -19.91 4.18
CA VAL A 166 4.05 -19.80 3.89
C VAL A 166 3.60 -18.33 3.99
N TRP A 167 3.97 -17.65 5.07
CA TRP A 167 3.66 -16.23 5.25
C TRP A 167 4.20 -15.38 4.09
N LYS A 168 5.45 -15.60 3.68
CA LYS A 168 6.08 -14.90 2.56
C LYS A 168 5.38 -15.16 1.22
N ASP A 169 4.94 -16.40 0.98
CA ASP A 169 4.26 -16.78 -0.26
C ASP A 169 2.87 -16.13 -0.35
N ILE A 170 2.10 -16.12 0.74
CA ILE A 170 0.84 -15.38 0.81
C ILE A 170 1.06 -13.89 0.50
N HIS A 171 2.09 -13.27 1.09
CA HIS A 171 2.36 -11.85 0.90
C HIS A 171 2.91 -11.49 -0.49
N LYS A 172 3.24 -12.49 -1.34
CA LYS A 172 3.54 -12.26 -2.76
C LYS A 172 2.28 -11.90 -3.57
N LEU A 173 1.07 -12.21 -3.09
CA LEU A 173 -0.18 -11.81 -3.73
C LEU A 173 -0.27 -10.32 -3.98
N ILE A 174 0.44 -9.48 -3.20
CA ILE A 174 0.50 -8.03 -3.42
C ILE A 174 0.96 -7.67 -4.84
N TYR A 175 1.79 -8.52 -5.48
CA TYR A 175 2.25 -8.30 -6.86
C TYR A 175 1.17 -8.57 -7.92
N ILE A 176 0.10 -9.27 -7.55
CA ILE A 176 -1.07 -9.47 -8.40
C ILE A 176 -2.11 -8.40 -8.07
N ILE A 177 -2.30 -8.10 -6.79
CA ILE A 177 -3.29 -7.13 -6.30
C ILE A 177 -3.03 -5.72 -6.86
N ALA A 178 -1.78 -5.24 -6.82
CA ALA A 178 -1.47 -3.88 -7.23
C ALA A 178 -1.81 -3.60 -8.71
N PRO A 179 -1.42 -4.44 -9.70
CA PRO A 179 -1.86 -4.26 -11.08
C PRO A 179 -3.37 -4.38 -11.27
N LEU A 180 -4.03 -5.35 -10.60
CA LEU A 180 -5.47 -5.54 -10.71
C LEU A 180 -6.23 -4.32 -10.17
N ALA A 181 -5.85 -3.78 -9.01
CA ALA A 181 -6.45 -2.59 -8.43
C ALA A 181 -6.23 -1.36 -9.32
N THR A 182 -5.05 -1.23 -9.93
CA THR A 182 -4.78 -0.12 -10.85
C THR A 182 -5.56 -0.27 -12.16
N MET A 183 -5.73 -1.51 -12.66
CA MET A 183 -6.53 -1.77 -13.83
C MET A 183 -8.03 -1.53 -13.58
N HIS A 184 -8.53 -1.86 -12.38
CA HIS A 184 -9.86 -1.46 -11.92
C HIS A 184 -10.06 0.05 -12.05
N PHE A 185 -9.12 0.85 -11.53
CA PHE A 185 -9.16 2.32 -11.63
C PHE A 185 -9.06 2.80 -13.09
N PHE A 186 -8.16 2.20 -13.89
CA PHE A 186 -7.97 2.56 -15.30
C PHE A 186 -9.23 2.32 -16.15
N LEU A 187 -9.97 1.23 -15.91
CA LEU A 187 -11.20 0.93 -16.63
C LEU A 187 -12.39 1.76 -16.14
N LEU A 188 -12.37 2.20 -14.87
CA LEU A 188 -13.39 3.08 -14.30
C LEU A 188 -13.34 4.47 -14.93
N THR A 189 -12.15 5.03 -15.11
CA THR A 189 -11.94 6.37 -15.67
C THR A 189 -12.18 6.37 -17.18
N LYS A 190 -13.21 7.12 -17.64
CA LYS A 190 -13.57 7.21 -19.06
C LYS A 190 -12.81 8.31 -19.80
N ALA A 191 -12.71 9.50 -19.23
CA ALA A 191 -12.23 10.70 -19.89
C ALA A 191 -10.74 10.97 -19.66
N ASP A 192 -10.27 11.06 -18.41
CA ASP A 192 -8.88 11.34 -18.08
C ASP A 192 -8.18 10.13 -17.48
N LYS A 193 -7.31 9.53 -18.26
CA LYS A 193 -6.52 8.35 -17.85
C LYS A 193 -5.12 8.69 -17.34
N LYS A 194 -4.81 9.97 -17.12
CA LYS A 194 -3.46 10.39 -16.68
C LYS A 194 -3.10 9.78 -15.31
N GLU A 195 -3.98 9.92 -14.34
CA GLU A 195 -3.72 9.39 -12.99
C GLU A 195 -3.51 7.88 -12.96
N PRO A 196 -4.42 7.02 -13.49
CA PRO A 196 -4.18 5.58 -13.50
C PRO A 196 -2.95 5.18 -14.32
N MET A 197 -2.60 5.91 -15.38
CA MET A 197 -1.35 5.67 -16.12
C MET A 197 -0.11 5.97 -15.29
N ILE A 198 -0.12 7.02 -14.48
CA ILE A 198 0.97 7.32 -13.53
C ILE A 198 1.14 6.17 -12.53
N TYR A 199 0.05 5.66 -11.96
CA TYR A 199 0.12 4.53 -11.03
C TYR A 199 0.63 3.25 -11.69
N LEU A 200 0.25 2.95 -12.94
CA LEU A 200 0.80 1.83 -13.72
C LEU A 200 2.31 2.00 -13.93
N LEU A 201 2.76 3.18 -14.29
CA LEU A 201 4.18 3.48 -14.47
C LEU A 201 4.97 3.29 -13.16
N ILE A 202 4.44 3.78 -12.04
CA ILE A 202 5.07 3.61 -10.72
C ILE A 202 5.21 2.11 -10.38
N ILE A 203 4.16 1.32 -10.57
CA ILE A 203 4.19 -0.12 -10.32
C ILE A 203 5.22 -0.80 -11.22
N PHE A 204 5.26 -0.46 -12.51
CA PHE A 204 6.24 -0.98 -13.45
C PHE A 204 7.68 -0.70 -12.99
N VAL A 205 7.98 0.55 -12.62
CA VAL A 205 9.30 0.95 -12.10
C VAL A 205 9.65 0.19 -10.82
N LEU A 206 8.70 0.02 -9.88
CA LEU A 206 8.95 -0.74 -8.65
C LEU A 206 9.23 -2.22 -8.91
N TYR A 207 8.57 -2.82 -9.92
CA TYR A 207 8.83 -4.22 -10.30
C TYR A 207 10.17 -4.36 -11.01
N ALA A 208 10.47 -3.47 -11.96
CA ALA A 208 11.77 -3.45 -12.65
C ALA A 208 12.92 -3.29 -11.64
N TRP A 209 12.79 -2.37 -10.68
CA TRP A 209 13.75 -2.17 -9.59
C TRP A 209 13.99 -3.46 -8.78
N ARG A 210 12.94 -4.19 -8.45
CA ARG A 210 13.05 -5.43 -7.68
C ARG A 210 13.71 -6.55 -8.46
N ILE A 211 13.40 -6.68 -9.75
CA ILE A 211 14.04 -7.66 -10.63
C ILE A 211 15.52 -7.31 -10.77
N PHE A 212 15.83 -6.04 -11.02
CA PHE A 212 17.20 -5.54 -11.12
C PHE A 212 18.02 -5.90 -9.87
N ILE A 213 17.54 -5.53 -8.67
CA ILE A 213 18.25 -5.86 -7.42
C ILE A 213 18.41 -7.38 -7.24
N LYS A 214 17.42 -8.18 -7.61
CA LYS A 214 17.52 -9.65 -7.48
C LYS A 214 18.57 -10.24 -8.41
N VAL A 215 18.70 -9.72 -9.63
CA VAL A 215 19.65 -10.19 -10.64
C VAL A 215 21.08 -9.75 -10.31
N PHE A 216 21.27 -8.49 -9.90
CA PHE A 216 22.63 -7.92 -9.70
C PHE A 216 23.16 -8.04 -8.27
N LYS A 217 22.40 -8.61 -7.33
CA LYS A 217 22.83 -8.83 -5.94
C LYS A 217 23.28 -10.27 -5.68
N HIS A 218 23.31 -11.09 -6.74
CA HIS A 218 23.98 -12.36 -6.82
C HIS A 218 25.30 -12.14 -7.55
#